data_5cb2002aecb30bea7acc4932764c8552
#
_entry.id   5cb2002aecb30bea7acc4932764c8552
#
_cell.length_a   1.000
_cell.length_b   1.000
_cell.length_c   1.000
_cell.angle_alpha   90.00
_cell.angle_beta   90.00
_cell.angle_gamma   90.00
#
_symmetry.space_group_name_H-M   'P 1'
#
loop_
_entity.id
_entity.type
_entity.pdbx_description
1 polymer ?
#
loop_
_entity_poly.entity_id
_entity_poly.type
_entity_poly.pdbx_seq_one_letter_code
_entity_poly.pdbx_strand_id
1 'polypeptide(L)'
;MNIFDHYRQRYEAAKDEEFTLQEFLTICRQDRSAYANAAERLLMAIGEPNMVDTALEPRLSRLFSNRVVARYPAFEEFYGMEDAIEQIVSYLKHAAQGLEEKKQILYLLGPVGGGKSSLAERLKALMQRVPIYVLSANGERSPVNDHPLCLFNPQEDAQILEKEFGIPHRYLGTIMSPWAAKRLHEFGGDITKFRVVKVWPSILEQIAIAKTEPGDENNQDISALVGKVDIRKLEHHAQNDPDAYGYSGALCRANQGIMEFVEMFKAPIKVLHPLLTATQEGNYNGTEGISALPFNGIILAHSNESEWVTFRNNKNNEAFLDRVYIVKVPYCLRISEEIKIYEKLLNHSELVHAPCAPGTLETLSRFSILSRLKEPENSSI
;
A
#
# COMPACT_ATOMS: atom_id res chain seq x y z
N MET A 1 0.64 34.07 -10.33
CA MET A 1 1.03 32.82 -11.01
C MET A 1 -0.25 32.18 -11.53
N ASN A 2 -0.37 31.92 -12.84
CA ASN A 2 -1.58 31.32 -13.41
C ASN A 2 -1.64 29.84 -12.99
N ILE A 3 -2.81 29.29 -12.70
CA ILE A 3 -3.01 27.88 -12.34
C ILE A 3 -2.44 26.94 -13.38
N PHE A 4 -2.48 27.30 -14.66
CA PHE A 4 -1.93 26.51 -15.77
C PHE A 4 -0.39 26.49 -15.75
N ASP A 5 0.28 27.59 -15.38
CA ASP A 5 1.72 27.63 -15.24
C ASP A 5 2.20 26.80 -14.06
N HIS A 6 1.47 26.87 -12.94
CA HIS A 6 1.72 26.04 -11.77
C HIS A 6 1.55 24.54 -12.09
N TYR A 7 0.50 24.18 -12.84
CA TYR A 7 0.28 22.81 -13.29
C TYR A 7 1.41 22.34 -14.21
N ARG A 8 1.81 23.15 -15.20
CA ARG A 8 2.90 22.81 -16.11
C ARG A 8 4.21 22.59 -15.37
N GLN A 9 4.59 23.47 -14.45
CA GLN A 9 5.79 23.32 -13.64
C GLN A 9 5.78 22.03 -12.82
N ARG A 10 4.64 21.71 -12.20
CA ARG A 10 4.49 20.47 -11.45
C ARG A 10 4.54 19.23 -12.34
N TYR A 11 3.96 19.29 -13.53
CA TYR A 11 4.01 18.22 -14.51
C TYR A 11 5.44 18.01 -15.04
N GLU A 12 6.16 19.09 -15.35
CA GLU A 12 7.55 19.03 -15.77
C GLU A 12 8.48 18.50 -14.68
N ALA A 13 8.22 18.85 -13.42
CA ALA A 13 8.98 18.33 -12.27
C ALA A 13 8.71 16.84 -11.98
N ALA A 14 7.53 16.34 -12.37
CA ALA A 14 7.14 14.94 -12.24
C ALA A 14 7.28 14.16 -13.55
N LYS A 15 7.85 14.77 -14.59
CA LYS A 15 8.04 14.12 -15.89
C LYS A 15 8.93 12.89 -15.74
N ASP A 16 8.52 11.82 -16.37
CA ASP A 16 9.27 10.58 -16.37
C ASP A 16 10.69 10.79 -16.93
N GLU A 17 11.66 10.47 -16.09
CA GLU A 17 13.08 10.45 -16.48
C GLU A 17 13.41 9.05 -16.99
N GLU A 18 13.97 8.95 -18.18
CA GLU A 18 14.36 7.68 -18.81
C GLU A 18 15.87 7.48 -18.76
N PHE A 19 16.28 6.29 -18.34
CA PHE A 19 17.68 5.88 -18.18
C PHE A 19 17.97 4.60 -18.97
N THR A 20 19.23 4.40 -19.31
CA THR A 20 19.73 3.08 -19.69
C THR A 20 19.79 2.17 -18.46
N LEU A 21 19.82 0.86 -18.66
CA LEU A 21 19.98 -0.10 -17.56
C LEU A 21 21.29 0.14 -16.78
N GLN A 22 22.37 0.52 -17.47
CA GLN A 22 23.65 0.84 -16.84
C GLN A 22 23.61 2.10 -15.97
N GLU A 23 22.95 3.15 -16.44
CA GLU A 23 22.72 4.36 -15.64
C GLU A 23 21.88 4.06 -14.41
N PHE A 24 20.82 3.24 -14.55
CA PHE A 24 20.01 2.81 -13.42
C PHE A 24 20.84 2.06 -12.37
N LEU A 25 21.69 1.10 -12.77
CA LEU A 25 22.56 0.41 -11.83
C LEU A 25 23.55 1.35 -11.13
N THR A 26 24.01 2.39 -11.83
CA THR A 26 24.86 3.44 -11.25
C THR A 26 24.07 4.27 -10.23
N ILE A 27 22.82 4.59 -10.51
CA ILE A 27 21.90 5.24 -9.55
C ILE A 27 21.72 4.36 -8.30
N CYS A 28 21.49 3.06 -8.47
CA CYS A 28 21.36 2.12 -7.35
C CYS A 28 22.56 2.13 -6.40
N ARG A 29 23.77 2.33 -6.92
CA ARG A 29 24.98 2.44 -6.11
C ARG A 29 24.99 3.69 -5.23
N GLN A 30 24.38 4.78 -5.69
CA GLN A 30 24.39 6.07 -5.01
C GLN A 30 23.15 6.28 -4.13
N ASP A 31 22.01 5.77 -4.58
CA ASP A 31 20.72 5.95 -3.94
C ASP A 31 20.00 4.60 -3.75
N ARG A 32 19.94 4.18 -2.52
CA ARG A 32 19.26 2.94 -2.12
C ARG A 32 17.75 2.97 -2.41
N SER A 33 17.14 4.14 -2.51
CA SER A 33 15.71 4.27 -2.80
C SER A 33 15.35 3.71 -4.18
N ALA A 34 16.32 3.66 -5.11
CA ALA A 34 16.13 3.16 -6.48
C ALA A 34 15.74 1.67 -6.55
N TYR A 35 16.17 0.87 -5.57
CA TYR A 35 15.83 -0.56 -5.49
C TYR A 35 15.05 -0.94 -4.21
N ALA A 36 14.65 0.06 -3.42
CA ALA A 36 13.87 -0.13 -2.21
C ALA A 36 12.51 -0.80 -2.50
N ASN A 37 12.09 -1.73 -1.65
CA ASN A 37 10.76 -2.31 -1.74
C ASN A 37 9.67 -1.32 -1.29
N ALA A 38 8.39 -1.66 -1.50
CA ALA A 38 7.27 -0.79 -1.18
C ALA A 38 7.23 -0.37 0.30
N ALA A 39 7.54 -1.29 1.23
CA ALA A 39 7.56 -1.00 2.66
C ALA A 39 8.71 -0.05 3.04
N GLU A 40 9.89 -0.24 2.47
CA GLU A 40 11.05 0.66 2.67
C GLU A 40 10.75 2.08 2.19
N ARG A 41 10.15 2.22 0.98
CA ARG A 41 9.77 3.54 0.45
C ARG A 41 8.72 4.22 1.31
N LEU A 42 7.75 3.47 1.81
CA LEU A 42 6.73 4.01 2.70
C LEU A 42 7.34 4.47 4.03
N LEU A 43 8.29 3.72 4.60
CA LEU A 43 9.03 4.14 5.79
C LEU A 43 9.86 5.41 5.55
N MET A 44 10.52 5.54 4.40
CA MET A 44 11.23 6.76 4.02
C MET A 44 10.28 7.96 3.98
N ALA A 45 9.07 7.78 3.47
CA ALA A 45 8.05 8.84 3.39
C ALA A 45 7.42 9.17 4.76
N ILE A 46 7.33 8.21 5.66
CA ILE A 46 6.85 8.41 7.04
C ILE A 46 7.89 9.20 7.86
N GLY A 47 9.17 8.88 7.70
CA GLY A 47 10.27 9.51 8.42
C GLY A 47 10.42 9.02 9.86
N GLU A 48 11.34 9.67 10.60
CA GLU A 48 11.65 9.30 11.98
C GLU A 48 10.62 9.82 12.96
N PRO A 49 10.35 9.09 14.06
CA PRO A 49 9.41 9.51 15.08
C PRO A 49 10.01 10.52 16.07
N ASN A 50 9.16 11.36 16.61
CA ASN A 50 9.43 12.11 17.84
C ASN A 50 9.07 11.23 19.04
N MET A 51 10.05 10.88 19.87
CA MET A 51 9.84 10.07 21.06
C MET A 51 9.28 10.92 22.19
N VAL A 52 8.10 10.57 22.69
CA VAL A 52 7.43 11.27 23.79
C VAL A 52 7.44 10.39 25.05
N ASP A 53 8.14 10.84 26.08
CA ASP A 53 8.10 10.19 27.38
C ASP A 53 6.79 10.57 28.09
N THR A 54 5.87 9.63 28.17
CA THR A 54 4.55 9.87 28.78
C THR A 54 4.62 9.97 30.30
N ALA A 55 5.69 9.54 30.95
CA ALA A 55 5.87 9.66 32.39
C ALA A 55 5.95 11.12 32.86
N LEU A 56 6.41 12.02 31.98
CA LEU A 56 6.55 13.45 32.27
C LEU A 56 5.22 14.20 32.30
N GLU A 57 4.15 13.63 31.71
CA GLU A 57 2.82 14.23 31.65
C GLU A 57 1.79 13.37 32.43
N PRO A 58 1.23 13.83 33.57
CA PRO A 58 0.33 13.03 34.41
C PRO A 58 -0.90 12.46 33.69
N ARG A 59 -1.39 13.13 32.64
CA ARG A 59 -2.50 12.65 31.83
C ARG A 59 -2.08 11.52 30.91
N LEU A 60 -0.94 11.64 30.22
CA LEU A 60 -0.40 10.64 29.32
C LEU A 60 0.15 9.44 30.06
N SER A 61 0.76 9.66 31.22
CA SER A 61 1.29 8.63 32.12
C SER A 61 0.25 7.56 32.45
N ARG A 62 -0.97 7.96 32.77
CA ARG A 62 -2.08 7.04 33.06
C ARG A 62 -2.58 6.28 31.83
N LEU A 63 -2.60 6.95 30.66
CA LEU A 63 -3.09 6.37 29.41
C LEU A 63 -2.11 5.35 28.83
N PHE A 64 -0.84 5.66 28.86
CA PHE A 64 0.21 4.86 28.23
C PHE A 64 1.07 4.10 29.22
N SER A 65 0.68 4.03 30.52
CA SER A 65 1.39 3.29 31.56
C SER A 65 2.89 3.66 31.65
N ASN A 66 3.21 4.95 31.55
CA ASN A 66 4.57 5.51 31.58
C ASN A 66 5.48 5.04 30.42
N ARG A 67 4.93 4.48 29.37
CA ARG A 67 5.77 4.07 28.23
C ARG A 67 6.15 5.27 27.36
N VAL A 68 7.28 5.15 26.67
CA VAL A 68 7.66 6.09 25.61
C VAL A 68 6.87 5.78 24.35
N VAL A 69 6.20 6.79 23.80
CA VAL A 69 5.35 6.68 22.60
C VAL A 69 6.03 7.35 21.42
N ALA A 70 6.07 6.65 20.29
CA ALA A 70 6.60 7.17 19.03
C ALA A 70 5.53 7.97 18.29
N ARG A 71 5.72 9.27 18.13
CA ARG A 71 4.85 10.14 17.33
C ARG A 71 5.51 10.47 16.01
N TYR A 72 4.86 10.07 14.91
CA TYR A 72 5.35 10.30 13.56
C TYR A 72 4.74 11.57 12.98
N PRO A 73 5.54 12.57 12.54
CA PRO A 73 5.05 13.82 11.94
C PRO A 73 4.14 13.56 10.73
N ALA A 74 4.40 12.48 9.98
CA ALA A 74 3.56 12.07 8.86
C ALA A 74 2.10 11.79 9.25
N PHE A 75 1.79 11.54 10.52
CA PHE A 75 0.46 11.24 11.07
C PHE A 75 0.00 12.25 12.13
N GLU A 76 0.54 13.47 12.12
CA GLU A 76 0.23 14.50 13.13
C GLU A 76 -1.27 14.81 13.24
N GLU A 77 -2.00 14.66 12.13
CA GLU A 77 -3.45 14.91 12.08
C GLU A 77 -4.32 13.73 12.55
N PHE A 78 -3.72 12.64 13.01
CA PHE A 78 -4.41 11.43 13.47
C PHE A 78 -4.41 11.36 14.99
N TYR A 79 -5.39 12.01 15.58
CA TYR A 79 -5.53 12.15 17.03
C TYR A 79 -6.06 10.87 17.68
N GLY A 80 -5.39 10.41 18.73
CA GLY A 80 -5.83 9.25 19.48
C GLY A 80 -5.52 7.88 18.85
N MET A 81 -4.69 7.85 17.80
CA MET A 81 -4.35 6.65 17.04
C MET A 81 -2.89 6.20 17.20
N GLU A 82 -2.19 6.66 18.24
CA GLU A 82 -0.76 6.41 18.43
C GLU A 82 -0.45 4.91 18.39
N ASP A 83 -1.21 4.08 19.09
CA ASP A 83 -0.99 2.62 19.12
C ASP A 83 -1.20 1.96 17.75
N ALA A 84 -2.23 2.37 17.01
CA ALA A 84 -2.48 1.85 15.67
C ALA A 84 -1.36 2.25 14.70
N ILE A 85 -0.89 3.49 14.77
CA ILE A 85 0.20 4.00 13.94
C ILE A 85 1.51 3.27 14.28
N GLU A 86 1.84 3.08 15.57
CA GLU A 86 3.01 2.30 15.99
C GLU A 86 2.96 0.86 15.43
N GLN A 87 1.80 0.20 15.48
CA GLN A 87 1.63 -1.14 14.92
C GLN A 87 1.80 -1.15 13.40
N ILE A 88 1.23 -0.19 12.67
CA ILE A 88 1.43 -0.05 11.22
C ILE A 88 2.91 0.13 10.88
N VAL A 89 3.59 1.03 11.59
CA VAL A 89 5.02 1.27 11.34
C VAL A 89 5.87 0.06 11.72
N SER A 90 5.52 -0.66 12.80
CA SER A 90 6.18 -1.91 13.18
C SER A 90 6.04 -2.96 12.07
N TYR A 91 4.81 -3.17 11.55
CA TYR A 91 4.57 -4.03 10.40
C TYR A 91 5.46 -3.64 9.21
N LEU A 92 5.50 -2.36 8.85
CA LEU A 92 6.31 -1.87 7.73
C LEU A 92 7.81 -2.10 7.96
N LYS A 93 8.32 -1.91 9.18
CA LYS A 93 9.73 -2.17 9.52
C LYS A 93 10.11 -3.65 9.32
N HIS A 94 9.26 -4.56 9.75
CA HIS A 94 9.49 -5.99 9.58
C HIS A 94 9.35 -6.40 8.09
N ALA A 95 8.32 -5.91 7.40
CA ALA A 95 8.13 -6.14 5.98
C ALA A 95 9.30 -5.61 5.12
N ALA A 96 9.85 -4.44 5.49
CA ALA A 96 11.03 -3.86 4.84
C ALA A 96 12.29 -4.74 4.99
N GLN A 97 12.40 -5.45 6.11
CA GLN A 97 13.50 -6.39 6.35
C GLN A 97 13.30 -7.75 5.66
N GLY A 98 12.13 -7.99 5.08
CA GLY A 98 11.78 -9.26 4.42
C GLY A 98 11.34 -10.35 5.39
N LEU A 99 10.90 -9.99 6.60
CA LEU A 99 10.36 -10.92 7.59
C LEU A 99 8.93 -11.37 7.22
N GLU A 100 8.31 -12.17 8.07
CA GLU A 100 6.99 -12.78 7.80
C GLU A 100 5.89 -11.75 7.49
N GLU A 101 5.98 -10.55 8.04
CA GLU A 101 5.03 -9.47 7.77
C GLU A 101 5.00 -9.06 6.29
N LYS A 102 6.10 -9.24 5.55
CA LYS A 102 6.11 -9.03 4.09
C LYS A 102 5.13 -9.94 3.37
N LYS A 103 4.84 -11.11 3.93
CA LYS A 103 3.94 -12.12 3.38
C LYS A 103 2.50 -11.99 3.87
N GLN A 104 2.20 -10.98 4.67
CA GLN A 104 0.90 -10.76 5.28
C GLN A 104 0.20 -9.53 4.70
N ILE A 105 -1.13 -9.59 4.71
CA ILE A 105 -2.00 -8.47 4.38
C ILE A 105 -2.10 -7.57 5.61
N LEU A 106 -1.77 -6.29 5.47
CA LEU A 106 -2.00 -5.29 6.53
C LEU A 106 -3.50 -5.01 6.64
N TYR A 107 -4.09 -5.35 7.76
CA TYR A 107 -5.54 -5.31 7.94
C TYR A 107 -5.96 -4.34 9.06
N LEU A 108 -6.69 -3.28 8.71
CA LEU A 108 -7.22 -2.32 9.67
C LEU A 108 -8.61 -2.73 10.12
N LEU A 109 -8.73 -3.12 11.38
CA LEU A 109 -9.96 -3.59 12.00
C LEU A 109 -10.50 -2.56 12.99
N GLY A 110 -11.76 -2.20 12.89
CA GLY A 110 -12.39 -1.30 13.84
C GLY A 110 -13.77 -0.82 13.41
N PRO A 111 -14.45 -0.04 14.24
CA PRO A 111 -15.81 0.40 14.00
C PRO A 111 -15.93 1.34 12.80
N VAL A 112 -17.15 1.50 12.30
CA VAL A 112 -17.48 2.50 11.26
C VAL A 112 -17.20 3.91 11.83
N GLY A 113 -16.54 4.76 11.04
CA GLY A 113 -16.13 6.09 11.51
C GLY A 113 -14.90 6.10 12.43
N GLY A 114 -14.21 4.96 12.64
CA GLY A 114 -12.98 4.88 13.44
C GLY A 114 -11.73 5.42 12.75
N GLY A 115 -11.80 5.94 11.51
CA GLY A 115 -10.66 6.55 10.81
C GLY A 115 -9.81 5.59 9.98
N LYS A 116 -10.22 4.33 9.78
CA LYS A 116 -9.52 3.34 8.95
C LYS A 116 -9.24 3.82 7.53
N SER A 117 -10.28 4.30 6.85
CA SER A 117 -10.15 4.82 5.48
C SER A 117 -9.25 6.06 5.42
N SER A 118 -9.30 6.92 6.43
CA SER A 118 -8.39 8.09 6.52
C SER A 118 -6.93 7.66 6.65
N LEU A 119 -6.64 6.62 7.45
CA LEU A 119 -5.30 6.03 7.54
C LEU A 119 -4.87 5.42 6.20
N ALA A 120 -5.76 4.71 5.51
CA ALA A 120 -5.49 4.15 4.19
C ALA A 120 -5.17 5.25 3.16
N GLU A 121 -5.97 6.31 3.11
CA GLU A 121 -5.71 7.48 2.25
C GLU A 121 -4.37 8.15 2.58
N ARG A 122 -4.02 8.26 3.87
CA ARG A 122 -2.73 8.83 4.28
C ARG A 122 -1.55 7.97 3.84
N LEU A 123 -1.63 6.64 3.98
CA LEU A 123 -0.59 5.72 3.52
C LEU A 123 -0.40 5.80 2.00
N LYS A 124 -1.49 5.88 1.23
CA LYS A 124 -1.43 6.11 -0.23
C LYS A 124 -0.81 7.46 -0.58
N ALA A 125 -1.17 8.52 0.14
CA ALA A 125 -0.58 9.84 -0.06
C ALA A 125 0.92 9.87 0.25
N LEU A 126 1.37 9.13 1.26
CA LEU A 126 2.79 8.98 1.59
C LEU A 126 3.53 8.18 0.51
N MET A 127 2.91 7.13 -0.07
CA MET A 127 3.51 6.35 -1.14
C MET A 127 3.85 7.20 -2.37
N GLN A 128 3.11 8.28 -2.65
CA GLN A 128 3.39 9.19 -3.77
C GLN A 128 4.68 10.02 -3.61
N ARG A 129 5.30 10.02 -2.42
CA ARG A 129 6.47 10.87 -2.13
C ARG A 129 7.80 10.25 -2.55
N VAL A 130 7.83 8.97 -2.88
CA VAL A 130 9.07 8.27 -3.27
C VAL A 130 8.84 7.58 -4.60
N PRO A 131 9.68 7.85 -5.62
CA PRO A 131 9.50 7.29 -6.96
C PRO A 131 9.75 5.78 -7.00
N ILE A 132 9.26 5.16 -8.06
CA ILE A 132 9.57 3.78 -8.46
C ILE A 132 10.35 3.80 -9.77
N TYR A 133 11.04 2.72 -10.06
CA TYR A 133 11.74 2.50 -11.31
C TYR A 133 11.08 1.33 -12.04
N VAL A 134 10.74 1.55 -13.30
CA VAL A 134 9.92 0.63 -14.11
C VAL A 134 10.64 0.33 -15.42
N LEU A 135 10.60 -0.92 -15.86
CA LEU A 135 11.10 -1.31 -17.19
C LEU A 135 10.27 -0.65 -18.29
N SER A 136 10.99 -0.27 -19.34
CA SER A 136 10.41 0.20 -20.60
C SER A 136 11.09 -0.51 -21.78
N ALA A 137 10.34 -0.80 -22.82
CA ALA A 137 10.82 -1.40 -24.04
C ALA A 137 10.03 -0.82 -25.24
N ASN A 138 10.72 -0.50 -26.32
CA ASN A 138 10.13 0.08 -27.54
C ASN A 138 9.29 1.36 -27.28
N GLY A 139 9.66 2.15 -26.27
CA GLY A 139 8.94 3.38 -25.87
C GLY A 139 7.68 3.14 -25.03
N GLU A 140 7.37 1.90 -24.65
CA GLU A 140 6.25 1.55 -23.79
C GLU A 140 6.73 1.11 -22.40
N ARG A 141 6.10 1.61 -21.34
CA ARG A 141 6.35 1.15 -19.97
C ARG A 141 5.72 -0.22 -19.75
N SER A 142 6.35 -1.02 -18.87
CA SER A 142 5.74 -2.25 -18.39
C SER A 142 4.34 -1.98 -17.82
N PRO A 143 3.32 -2.70 -18.28
CA PRO A 143 1.94 -2.52 -17.84
C PRO A 143 1.69 -3.04 -16.40
N VAL A 144 2.67 -3.76 -15.84
CA VAL A 144 2.63 -4.27 -14.46
C VAL A 144 3.72 -3.65 -13.59
N ASN A 145 4.30 -2.53 -14.01
CA ASN A 145 5.38 -1.85 -13.29
C ASN A 145 6.53 -2.81 -12.93
N ASP A 146 7.05 -3.61 -13.89
CA ASP A 146 8.20 -4.47 -13.65
C ASP A 146 9.39 -3.68 -13.13
N HIS A 147 9.97 -4.11 -12.02
CA HIS A 147 11.20 -3.51 -11.50
C HIS A 147 12.40 -3.98 -12.33
N PRO A 148 13.36 -3.09 -12.67
CA PRO A 148 14.49 -3.45 -13.54
C PRO A 148 15.32 -4.62 -13.06
N LEU A 149 15.39 -4.85 -11.76
CA LEU A 149 16.14 -5.98 -11.18
C LEU A 149 15.55 -7.37 -11.50
N CYS A 150 14.33 -7.45 -12.06
CA CYS A 150 13.78 -8.73 -12.50
C CYS A 150 14.52 -9.34 -13.72
N LEU A 151 15.34 -8.53 -14.40
CA LEU A 151 16.18 -9.00 -15.52
C LEU A 151 17.37 -9.84 -15.07
N PHE A 152 17.74 -9.79 -13.80
CA PHE A 152 18.95 -10.45 -13.26
C PHE A 152 18.62 -11.74 -12.54
N ASN A 153 19.45 -12.77 -12.79
CA ASN A 153 19.32 -14.05 -12.13
C ASN A 153 19.92 -13.98 -10.70
N PRO A 154 19.12 -14.24 -9.65
CA PRO A 154 19.62 -14.15 -8.28
C PRO A 154 20.75 -15.15 -7.96
N GLN A 155 20.87 -16.24 -8.69
CA GLN A 155 21.92 -17.26 -8.47
C GLN A 155 23.22 -16.91 -9.19
N GLU A 156 23.14 -16.31 -10.36
CA GLU A 156 24.30 -16.06 -11.22
C GLU A 156 24.84 -14.64 -11.07
N ASP A 157 23.94 -13.64 -10.93
CA ASP A 157 24.31 -12.22 -11.01
C ASP A 157 24.46 -11.55 -9.65
N ALA A 158 23.96 -12.18 -8.56
CA ALA A 158 23.90 -11.54 -7.24
C ALA A 158 25.28 -11.06 -6.74
N GLN A 159 26.32 -11.85 -6.89
CA GLN A 159 27.65 -11.49 -6.41
C GLN A 159 28.23 -10.29 -7.14
N ILE A 160 27.96 -10.19 -8.44
CA ILE A 160 28.42 -9.07 -9.28
C ILE A 160 27.66 -7.80 -8.89
N LEU A 161 26.33 -7.89 -8.76
CA LEU A 161 25.46 -6.76 -8.41
C LEU A 161 25.77 -6.23 -7.01
N GLU A 162 26.03 -7.10 -6.06
CA GLU A 162 26.39 -6.69 -4.70
C GLU A 162 27.77 -6.02 -4.66
N LYS A 163 28.76 -6.60 -5.33
CA LYS A 163 30.14 -6.10 -5.34
C LYS A 163 30.27 -4.77 -6.10
N GLU A 164 29.66 -4.65 -7.29
CA GLU A 164 29.85 -3.51 -8.18
C GLU A 164 28.84 -2.38 -7.93
N PHE A 165 27.61 -2.73 -7.59
CA PHE A 165 26.51 -1.77 -7.46
C PHE A 165 25.93 -1.68 -6.05
N GLY A 166 26.36 -2.50 -5.10
CA GLY A 166 25.90 -2.49 -3.72
C GLY A 166 24.45 -2.96 -3.54
N ILE A 167 23.94 -3.77 -4.49
CA ILE A 167 22.57 -4.30 -4.48
C ILE A 167 22.58 -5.68 -3.81
N PRO A 168 22.03 -5.82 -2.58
CA PRO A 168 22.00 -7.09 -1.88
C PRO A 168 21.13 -8.14 -2.58
N HIS A 169 21.50 -9.42 -2.47
CA HIS A 169 20.77 -10.56 -3.03
C HIS A 169 19.25 -10.55 -2.74
N ARG A 170 18.83 -10.08 -1.57
CA ARG A 170 17.41 -10.08 -1.16
C ARG A 170 16.48 -9.26 -2.05
N TYR A 171 17.01 -8.36 -2.89
CA TYR A 171 16.23 -7.55 -3.84
C TYR A 171 16.11 -8.21 -5.21
N LEU A 172 16.81 -9.30 -5.42
CA LEU A 172 16.73 -10.14 -6.61
C LEU A 172 15.70 -11.25 -6.36
N GLY A 173 15.09 -11.77 -7.39
CA GLY A 173 14.16 -12.90 -7.27
C GLY A 173 12.69 -12.53 -7.53
N THR A 174 12.41 -11.28 -7.86
CA THR A 174 11.11 -10.94 -8.46
C THR A 174 11.06 -11.54 -9.87
N ILE A 175 10.01 -12.30 -10.15
CA ILE A 175 9.83 -12.88 -11.50
C ILE A 175 9.62 -11.79 -12.54
N MET A 176 10.03 -12.08 -13.75
CA MET A 176 9.75 -11.26 -14.93
C MET A 176 8.29 -11.43 -15.34
N SER A 177 7.60 -10.35 -15.66
CA SER A 177 6.26 -10.46 -16.23
C SER A 177 6.27 -11.12 -17.62
N PRO A 178 5.16 -11.71 -18.06
CA PRO A 178 5.05 -12.23 -19.43
C PRO A 178 5.34 -11.17 -20.51
N TRP A 179 4.98 -9.90 -20.24
CA TRP A 179 5.29 -8.77 -21.13
C TRP A 179 6.80 -8.56 -21.25
N ALA A 180 7.51 -8.50 -20.13
CA ALA A 180 8.96 -8.30 -20.11
C ALA A 180 9.69 -9.50 -20.72
N ALA A 181 9.25 -10.73 -20.42
CA ALA A 181 9.82 -11.95 -21.00
C ALA A 181 9.68 -11.97 -22.53
N LYS A 182 8.52 -11.58 -23.07
CA LYS A 182 8.32 -11.47 -24.53
C LYS A 182 9.29 -10.46 -25.13
N ARG A 183 9.42 -9.26 -24.55
CA ARG A 183 10.37 -8.25 -25.02
C ARG A 183 11.83 -8.71 -24.96
N LEU A 184 12.22 -9.45 -23.93
CA LEU A 184 13.55 -10.04 -23.85
C LEU A 184 13.82 -11.02 -24.98
N HIS A 185 12.85 -11.87 -25.33
CA HIS A 185 12.94 -12.77 -26.48
C HIS A 185 13.04 -12.00 -27.82
N GLU A 186 12.23 -10.97 -28.02
CA GLU A 186 12.29 -10.10 -29.19
C GLU A 186 13.67 -9.41 -29.34
N PHE A 187 14.32 -9.11 -28.21
CA PHE A 187 15.67 -8.54 -28.18
C PHE A 187 16.80 -9.56 -28.34
N GLY A 188 16.45 -10.85 -28.47
CA GLY A 188 17.44 -11.93 -28.59
C GLY A 188 18.25 -12.14 -27.31
N GLY A 189 17.69 -11.83 -26.15
CA GLY A 189 18.36 -11.92 -24.84
C GLY A 189 19.22 -10.71 -24.48
N ASP A 190 19.23 -9.66 -25.27
CA ASP A 190 20.01 -8.45 -25.02
C ASP A 190 19.26 -7.52 -24.05
N ILE A 191 19.59 -7.61 -22.75
CA ILE A 191 18.97 -6.76 -21.70
C ILE A 191 19.30 -5.27 -21.85
N THR A 192 20.34 -4.90 -22.60
CA THR A 192 20.73 -3.49 -22.78
C THR A 192 19.74 -2.69 -23.62
N LYS A 193 18.86 -3.37 -24.33
CA LYS A 193 17.77 -2.76 -25.12
C LYS A 193 16.60 -2.31 -24.28
N PHE A 194 16.50 -2.77 -23.04
CA PHE A 194 15.56 -2.21 -22.10
C PHE A 194 16.00 -0.83 -21.63
N ARG A 195 15.01 0.01 -21.36
CA ARG A 195 15.18 1.30 -20.70
C ARG A 195 14.54 1.23 -19.31
N VAL A 196 14.90 2.14 -18.47
CA VAL A 196 14.35 2.29 -17.12
C VAL A 196 13.73 3.68 -16.99
N VAL A 197 12.48 3.71 -16.58
CA VAL A 197 11.73 4.95 -16.40
C VAL A 197 11.50 5.17 -14.90
N LYS A 198 11.87 6.34 -14.41
CA LYS A 198 11.57 6.78 -13.05
C LYS A 198 10.16 7.38 -13.04
N VAL A 199 9.28 6.79 -12.25
CA VAL A 199 7.85 7.10 -12.21
C VAL A 199 7.43 7.44 -10.79
N TRP A 200 6.61 8.47 -10.63
CA TRP A 200 6.02 8.80 -9.34
C TRP A 200 4.70 8.05 -9.15
N PRO A 201 4.53 7.30 -8.04
CA PRO A 201 3.24 6.71 -7.73
C PRO A 201 2.15 7.78 -7.68
N SER A 202 0.97 7.48 -8.22
CA SER A 202 -0.12 8.44 -8.36
C SER A 202 -1.47 7.80 -8.02
N ILE A 203 -2.20 8.43 -7.11
CA ILE A 203 -3.59 8.05 -6.81
C ILE A 203 -4.49 8.40 -7.99
N LEU A 204 -4.26 9.57 -8.61
CA LEU A 204 -5.10 10.07 -9.71
C LEU A 204 -4.96 9.24 -10.98
N GLU A 205 -3.73 8.84 -11.31
CA GLU A 205 -3.43 8.02 -12.50
C GLU A 205 -3.42 6.52 -12.20
N GLN A 206 -3.58 6.15 -10.93
CA GLN A 206 -3.54 4.77 -10.45
C GLN A 206 -2.25 4.03 -10.82
N ILE A 207 -1.12 4.70 -10.67
CA ILE A 207 0.22 4.15 -10.89
C ILE A 207 0.77 3.69 -9.54
N ALA A 208 1.13 2.42 -9.41
CA ALA A 208 1.60 1.79 -8.18
C ALA A 208 0.64 1.96 -6.97
N ILE A 209 -0.54 2.49 -7.19
CA ILE A 209 -1.59 2.66 -6.20
C ILE A 209 -2.91 2.24 -6.84
N ALA A 210 -3.56 1.23 -6.26
CA ALA A 210 -4.86 0.77 -6.73
C ALA A 210 -5.82 0.63 -5.56
N LYS A 211 -7.10 0.86 -5.82
CA LYS A 211 -8.19 0.62 -4.89
C LYS A 211 -9.15 -0.37 -5.52
N THR A 212 -9.61 -1.33 -4.74
CA THR A 212 -10.65 -2.27 -5.13
C THR A 212 -11.67 -2.42 -4.02
N GLU A 213 -12.90 -2.66 -4.41
CA GLU A 213 -14.03 -2.91 -3.52
C GLU A 213 -14.72 -4.18 -4.00
N PRO A 214 -15.32 -4.98 -3.10
CA PRO A 214 -16.17 -6.08 -3.52
C PRO A 214 -17.30 -5.54 -4.40
N GLY A 215 -17.52 -6.18 -5.53
CA GLY A 215 -18.73 -5.95 -6.32
C GLY A 215 -19.97 -6.54 -5.64
N ASP A 216 -20.95 -6.96 -6.44
CA ASP A 216 -22.09 -7.73 -5.94
C ASP A 216 -21.60 -9.07 -5.38
N GLU A 217 -22.08 -9.44 -4.18
CA GLU A 217 -21.68 -10.66 -3.44
C GLU A 217 -21.76 -11.96 -4.27
N ASN A 218 -22.59 -11.96 -5.30
CA ASN A 218 -22.85 -13.13 -6.14
C ASN A 218 -22.07 -13.15 -7.46
N ASN A 219 -21.40 -12.08 -7.87
CA ASN A 219 -20.79 -11.96 -9.19
C ASN A 219 -19.41 -11.28 -9.16
N GLN A 220 -18.53 -11.73 -8.26
CA GLN A 220 -17.21 -11.14 -8.17
C GLN A 220 -16.26 -11.78 -9.17
N ASP A 221 -15.93 -11.01 -10.18
CA ASP A 221 -14.98 -11.37 -11.20
C ASP A 221 -13.55 -11.19 -10.69
N ILE A 222 -12.81 -12.29 -10.59
CA ILE A 222 -11.41 -12.30 -10.23
C ILE A 222 -10.56 -11.40 -11.14
N SER A 223 -11.05 -11.14 -12.36
CA SER A 223 -10.37 -10.27 -13.33
C SER A 223 -10.20 -8.84 -12.85
N ALA A 224 -11.03 -8.36 -11.92
CA ALA A 224 -10.86 -7.06 -11.29
C ALA A 224 -9.55 -6.96 -10.51
N LEU A 225 -9.05 -8.09 -9.99
CA LEU A 225 -7.77 -8.17 -9.25
C LEU A 225 -6.59 -8.47 -10.17
N VAL A 226 -6.72 -9.45 -11.05
CA VAL A 226 -5.59 -9.99 -11.81
C VAL A 226 -5.55 -9.56 -13.29
N GLY A 227 -6.63 -8.97 -13.81
CA GLY A 227 -6.77 -8.64 -15.24
C GLY A 227 -7.39 -9.80 -16.05
N LYS A 228 -7.57 -9.59 -17.34
CA LYS A 228 -8.15 -10.57 -18.28
C LYS A 228 -7.67 -10.31 -19.71
N VAL A 229 -7.84 -11.27 -20.60
CA VAL A 229 -7.58 -11.08 -22.02
C VAL A 229 -8.51 -9.99 -22.58
N ASP A 230 -7.94 -9.06 -23.35
CA ASP A 230 -8.72 -8.07 -24.10
C ASP A 230 -9.17 -8.68 -25.43
N ILE A 231 -10.46 -8.96 -25.54
CA ILE A 231 -11.07 -9.59 -26.70
C ILE A 231 -10.78 -8.81 -28.01
N ARG A 232 -10.65 -7.48 -27.94
CA ARG A 232 -10.33 -6.64 -29.10
C ARG A 232 -8.93 -6.90 -29.65
N LYS A 233 -8.00 -7.29 -28.79
CA LYS A 233 -6.62 -7.58 -29.19
C LYS A 233 -6.46 -8.96 -29.84
N LEU A 234 -7.46 -9.85 -29.71
CA LEU A 234 -7.45 -11.18 -30.31
C LEU A 234 -7.55 -11.17 -31.85
N GLU A 235 -7.88 -10.03 -32.43
CA GLU A 235 -7.78 -9.86 -33.90
C GLU A 235 -6.34 -9.93 -34.42
N HIS A 236 -5.35 -9.56 -33.54
CA HIS A 236 -3.95 -9.43 -33.93
C HIS A 236 -3.00 -10.31 -33.11
N HIS A 237 -3.45 -10.85 -31.98
CA HIS A 237 -2.64 -11.63 -31.05
C HIS A 237 -3.34 -12.94 -30.69
N ALA A 238 -2.58 -14.01 -30.48
CA ALA A 238 -3.11 -15.26 -29.93
C ALA A 238 -3.57 -15.05 -28.47
N GLN A 239 -4.52 -15.86 -28.02
CA GLN A 239 -5.09 -15.72 -26.67
C GLN A 239 -4.05 -15.82 -25.55
N ASN A 240 -2.99 -16.60 -25.74
CA ASN A 240 -1.88 -16.76 -24.81
C ASN A 240 -0.74 -15.76 -25.02
N ASP A 241 -0.91 -14.80 -25.94
CA ASP A 241 0.08 -13.75 -26.18
C ASP A 241 0.01 -12.71 -25.04
N PRO A 242 1.14 -12.36 -24.38
CA PRO A 242 1.18 -11.31 -23.38
C PRO A 242 0.59 -9.97 -23.84
N ASP A 243 0.69 -9.63 -25.11
CA ASP A 243 0.15 -8.37 -25.64
C ASP A 243 -1.38 -8.41 -25.82
N ALA A 244 -2.00 -9.59 -25.86
CA ALA A 244 -3.45 -9.74 -25.83
C ALA A 244 -4.03 -9.50 -24.42
N TYR A 245 -3.20 -9.59 -23.37
CA TYR A 245 -3.67 -9.47 -22.01
C TYR A 245 -3.92 -8.01 -21.62
N GLY A 246 -5.03 -7.78 -20.93
CA GLY A 246 -5.39 -6.50 -20.34
C GLY A 246 -4.94 -6.45 -18.88
N TYR A 247 -3.83 -5.78 -18.61
CA TYR A 247 -3.22 -5.63 -17.28
C TYR A 247 -3.94 -4.60 -16.41
N SER A 248 -5.27 -4.55 -16.49
CA SER A 248 -6.09 -3.57 -15.76
C SER A 248 -6.42 -3.98 -14.33
N GLY A 249 -6.03 -5.17 -13.90
CA GLY A 249 -6.26 -5.67 -12.55
C GLY A 249 -5.61 -4.81 -11.45
N ALA A 250 -6.22 -4.79 -10.27
CA ALA A 250 -5.71 -3.98 -9.16
C ALA A 250 -4.30 -4.40 -8.73
N LEU A 251 -3.98 -5.71 -8.73
CA LEU A 251 -2.63 -6.21 -8.43
C LEU A 251 -1.61 -5.78 -9.49
N CYS A 252 -2.00 -5.77 -10.79
CA CYS A 252 -1.12 -5.29 -11.86
C CYS A 252 -0.72 -3.83 -11.63
N ARG A 253 -1.70 -2.97 -11.35
CA ARG A 253 -1.49 -1.53 -11.16
C ARG A 253 -0.75 -1.21 -9.87
N ALA A 254 -0.98 -1.99 -8.81
CA ALA A 254 -0.41 -1.75 -7.48
C ALA A 254 0.99 -2.36 -7.30
N ASN A 255 1.53 -3.07 -8.29
CA ASN A 255 2.87 -3.61 -8.19
C ASN A 255 3.88 -2.49 -7.88
N GLN A 256 4.84 -2.78 -7.01
CA GLN A 256 5.76 -1.83 -6.40
C GLN A 256 5.10 -0.75 -5.48
N GLY A 257 3.83 -0.84 -5.13
CA GLY A 257 3.16 0.19 -4.34
C GLY A 257 2.17 -0.35 -3.33
N ILE A 258 0.95 0.21 -3.32
CA ILE A 258 -0.12 -0.16 -2.40
C ILE A 258 -1.39 -0.54 -3.16
N MET A 259 -1.95 -1.70 -2.82
CA MET A 259 -3.32 -2.07 -3.18
C MET A 259 -4.22 -1.95 -1.94
N GLU A 260 -5.22 -1.09 -1.99
CA GLU A 260 -6.26 -1.00 -0.99
C GLU A 260 -7.44 -1.89 -1.34
N PHE A 261 -7.82 -2.79 -0.44
CA PHE A 261 -9.03 -3.60 -0.57
C PHE A 261 -10.03 -3.19 0.51
N VAL A 262 -11.08 -2.49 0.09
CA VAL A 262 -12.15 -2.02 0.97
C VAL A 262 -13.11 -3.17 1.24
N GLU A 263 -13.53 -3.35 2.49
CA GLU A 263 -14.49 -4.38 2.91
C GLU A 263 -14.15 -5.79 2.39
N MET A 264 -12.87 -6.14 2.47
CA MET A 264 -12.30 -7.35 1.86
C MET A 264 -13.07 -8.63 2.21
N PHE A 265 -13.57 -8.74 3.44
CA PHE A 265 -14.24 -9.98 3.89
C PHE A 265 -15.69 -10.14 3.40
N LYS A 266 -16.22 -9.17 2.67
CA LYS A 266 -17.46 -9.38 1.90
C LYS A 266 -17.20 -10.18 0.61
N ALA A 267 -15.94 -10.23 0.17
CA ALA A 267 -15.58 -11.00 -1.02
C ALA A 267 -15.58 -12.51 -0.75
N PRO A 268 -16.03 -13.34 -1.68
CA PRO A 268 -15.90 -14.79 -1.58
C PRO A 268 -14.45 -15.22 -1.48
N ILE A 269 -14.15 -16.22 -0.65
CA ILE A 269 -12.78 -16.69 -0.41
C ILE A 269 -12.02 -17.02 -1.70
N LYS A 270 -12.70 -17.51 -2.73
CA LYS A 270 -12.10 -17.83 -4.03
C LYS A 270 -11.50 -16.61 -4.73
N VAL A 271 -12.12 -15.46 -4.57
CA VAL A 271 -11.63 -14.18 -5.14
C VAL A 271 -10.40 -13.68 -4.38
N LEU A 272 -10.28 -14.05 -3.11
CA LEU A 272 -9.17 -13.63 -2.25
C LEU A 272 -7.90 -14.50 -2.45
N HIS A 273 -8.00 -15.66 -3.09
CA HIS A 273 -6.84 -16.55 -3.30
C HIS A 273 -5.64 -15.88 -3.99
N PRO A 274 -5.78 -15.07 -5.05
CA PRO A 274 -4.65 -14.37 -5.67
C PRO A 274 -3.90 -13.45 -4.72
N LEU A 275 -4.58 -12.89 -3.70
CA LEU A 275 -3.94 -12.04 -2.70
C LEU A 275 -2.96 -12.84 -1.83
N LEU A 276 -3.31 -14.09 -1.50
CA LEU A 276 -2.45 -14.98 -0.73
C LEU A 276 -1.17 -15.32 -1.49
N THR A 277 -1.32 -15.69 -2.75
CA THR A 277 -0.17 -16.03 -3.61
C THR A 277 0.71 -14.80 -3.84
N ALA A 278 0.08 -13.64 -4.11
CA ALA A 278 0.78 -12.37 -4.31
C ALA A 278 1.62 -11.97 -3.09
N THR A 279 1.09 -12.13 -1.88
CA THR A 279 1.84 -11.79 -0.66
C THR A 279 2.91 -12.81 -0.32
N GLN A 280 2.62 -14.12 -0.46
CA GLN A 280 3.54 -15.19 -0.05
C GLN A 280 4.68 -15.39 -1.02
N GLU A 281 4.36 -15.47 -2.32
CA GLU A 281 5.30 -15.84 -3.37
C GLU A 281 5.84 -14.64 -4.14
N GLY A 282 5.27 -13.44 -3.91
CA GLY A 282 5.63 -12.25 -4.69
C GLY A 282 5.16 -12.32 -6.14
N ASN A 283 4.20 -13.20 -6.43
CA ASN A 283 3.59 -13.36 -7.75
C ASN A 283 2.18 -13.92 -7.64
N TYR A 284 1.43 -13.86 -8.71
CA TYR A 284 0.07 -14.41 -8.80
C TYR A 284 -0.24 -14.84 -10.23
N ASN A 285 -1.14 -15.81 -10.37
CA ASN A 285 -1.58 -16.29 -11.67
C ASN A 285 -2.61 -15.34 -12.27
N GLY A 286 -2.44 -15.00 -13.54
CA GLY A 286 -3.46 -14.32 -14.33
C GLY A 286 -4.60 -15.24 -14.73
N THR A 287 -5.58 -14.70 -15.45
CA THR A 287 -6.65 -15.49 -16.08
C THR A 287 -6.19 -16.05 -17.42
N GLU A 288 -6.88 -17.08 -17.91
CA GLU A 288 -6.82 -17.55 -19.32
C GLU A 288 -5.43 -18.02 -19.79
N GLY A 289 -4.66 -18.65 -18.90
CA GLY A 289 -3.41 -19.34 -19.27
C GLY A 289 -2.18 -18.45 -19.44
N ILE A 290 -2.27 -17.16 -19.07
CA ILE A 290 -1.06 -16.32 -18.96
C ILE A 290 -0.20 -16.79 -17.79
N SER A 291 1.12 -16.74 -17.95
CA SER A 291 2.06 -17.08 -16.86
C SER A 291 1.95 -16.13 -15.66
N ALA A 292 2.59 -16.51 -14.56
CA ALA A 292 2.53 -15.73 -13.33
C ALA A 292 3.00 -14.28 -13.52
N LEU A 293 2.32 -13.39 -12.83
CA LEU A 293 2.56 -11.94 -12.82
C LEU A 293 3.25 -11.52 -11.52
N PRO A 294 4.26 -10.64 -11.56
CA PRO A 294 4.97 -10.21 -10.35
C PRO A 294 4.10 -9.32 -9.46
N PHE A 295 4.32 -9.43 -8.14
CA PHE A 295 3.77 -8.49 -7.16
C PHE A 295 4.78 -8.24 -6.03
N ASN A 296 5.25 -7.03 -5.91
CA ASN A 296 6.13 -6.57 -4.84
C ASN A 296 5.57 -5.28 -4.19
N GLY A 297 4.31 -5.33 -3.85
CA GLY A 297 3.57 -4.24 -3.21
C GLY A 297 3.09 -4.61 -1.81
N ILE A 298 2.37 -3.68 -1.18
CA ILE A 298 1.67 -3.85 0.08
C ILE A 298 0.18 -4.01 -0.21
N ILE A 299 -0.44 -5.04 0.36
CA ILE A 299 -1.89 -5.17 0.37
C ILE A 299 -2.39 -4.61 1.70
N LEU A 300 -3.18 -3.55 1.61
CA LEU A 300 -3.84 -2.89 2.72
C LEU A 300 -5.33 -3.16 2.62
N ALA A 301 -5.91 -3.78 3.64
CA ALA A 301 -7.34 -4.04 3.67
C ALA A 301 -7.98 -3.50 4.95
N HIS A 302 -9.26 -3.28 4.90
CA HIS A 302 -10.01 -2.88 6.09
C HIS A 302 -11.47 -3.32 6.00
N SER A 303 -12.06 -3.59 7.18
CA SER A 303 -13.50 -3.80 7.34
C SER A 303 -13.97 -3.43 8.74
N ASN A 304 -15.23 -3.67 9.01
CA ASN A 304 -15.81 -3.54 10.33
C ASN A 304 -15.65 -4.85 11.16
N GLU A 305 -15.92 -4.76 12.46
CA GLU A 305 -15.77 -5.88 13.38
C GLU A 305 -16.76 -7.03 13.10
N SER A 306 -17.96 -6.73 12.63
CA SER A 306 -18.98 -7.75 12.36
C SER A 306 -18.58 -8.66 11.18
N GLU A 307 -18.05 -8.08 10.12
CA GLU A 307 -17.52 -8.81 8.96
C GLU A 307 -16.34 -9.70 9.37
N TRP A 308 -15.43 -9.15 10.18
CA TRP A 308 -14.31 -9.91 10.72
C TRP A 308 -14.77 -11.13 11.53
N VAL A 309 -15.71 -10.96 12.46
CA VAL A 309 -16.23 -12.05 13.28
C VAL A 309 -16.88 -13.12 12.41
N THR A 310 -17.69 -12.72 11.41
CA THR A 310 -18.31 -13.64 10.47
C THR A 310 -17.25 -14.43 9.68
N PHE A 311 -16.25 -13.75 9.15
CA PHE A 311 -15.18 -14.38 8.39
C PHE A 311 -14.34 -15.35 9.24
N ARG A 312 -13.96 -14.94 10.46
CA ARG A 312 -13.17 -15.75 11.39
C ARG A 312 -13.85 -17.02 11.84
N ASN A 313 -15.18 -16.98 12.01
CA ASN A 313 -15.95 -18.13 12.49
C ASN A 313 -16.14 -19.21 11.40
N ASN A 314 -15.80 -18.93 10.15
CA ASN A 314 -15.86 -19.90 9.07
C ASN A 314 -14.55 -20.70 9.00
N LYS A 315 -14.59 -21.98 9.31
CA LYS A 315 -13.43 -22.88 9.32
C LYS A 315 -12.69 -22.95 7.98
N ASN A 316 -13.37 -22.70 6.87
CA ASN A 316 -12.74 -22.70 5.54
C ASN A 316 -11.76 -21.53 5.35
N ASN A 317 -11.80 -20.54 6.22
CA ASN A 317 -10.99 -19.33 6.12
C ASN A 317 -9.71 -19.37 6.99
N GLU A 318 -9.47 -20.45 7.74
CA GLU A 318 -8.35 -20.58 8.67
C GLU A 318 -7.00 -20.30 8.00
N ALA A 319 -6.77 -20.88 6.84
CA ALA A 319 -5.54 -20.65 6.06
C ALA A 319 -5.33 -19.19 5.61
N PHE A 320 -6.42 -18.42 5.52
CA PHE A 320 -6.34 -16.99 5.20
C PHE A 320 -6.04 -16.15 6.44
N LEU A 321 -6.57 -16.55 7.60
CA LEU A 321 -6.39 -15.80 8.84
C LEU A 321 -4.92 -15.67 9.26
N ASP A 322 -4.12 -16.72 9.05
CA ASP A 322 -2.69 -16.73 9.36
C ASP A 322 -1.88 -15.73 8.50
N ARG A 323 -2.48 -15.23 7.42
CA ARG A 323 -1.84 -14.32 6.46
C ARG A 323 -2.29 -12.88 6.59
N VAL A 324 -2.96 -12.57 7.69
CA VAL A 324 -3.50 -11.23 7.95
C VAL A 324 -2.84 -10.65 9.20
N TYR A 325 -2.16 -9.52 9.05
CA TYR A 325 -1.64 -8.75 10.17
C TYR A 325 -2.68 -7.71 10.61
N ILE A 326 -3.28 -7.94 11.78
CA ILE A 326 -4.41 -7.13 12.26
C ILE A 326 -3.91 -5.96 13.07
N VAL A 327 -4.29 -4.75 12.65
CA VAL A 327 -4.13 -3.52 13.41
C VAL A 327 -5.51 -3.04 13.84
N LYS A 328 -5.73 -2.97 15.14
CA LYS A 328 -6.99 -2.46 15.71
C LYS A 328 -6.99 -0.93 15.65
N VAL A 329 -8.02 -0.37 15.06
CA VAL A 329 -8.27 1.08 14.94
C VAL A 329 -9.56 1.40 15.71
N PRO A 330 -9.48 1.57 17.04
CA PRO A 330 -10.65 1.83 17.89
C PRO A 330 -11.15 3.26 17.70
N TYR A 331 -12.32 3.55 18.25
CA TYR A 331 -12.76 4.93 18.44
C TYR A 331 -11.79 5.69 19.35
N CYS A 332 -11.60 6.98 19.06
CA CYS A 332 -11.00 7.89 20.02
C CYS A 332 -11.95 8.05 21.24
N LEU A 333 -11.45 7.72 22.43
CA LEU A 333 -12.18 7.87 23.70
C LEU A 333 -11.56 8.96 24.59
N ARG A 334 -10.71 9.82 24.03
CA ARG A 334 -10.06 10.92 24.73
C ARG A 334 -10.70 12.25 24.30
N ILE A 335 -11.31 12.95 25.25
CA ILE A 335 -12.02 14.22 24.99
C ILE A 335 -11.08 15.23 24.32
N SER A 336 -9.84 15.39 24.82
CA SER A 336 -8.86 16.32 24.25
C SER A 336 -8.51 16.03 22.78
N GLU A 337 -8.47 14.78 22.40
CA GLU A 337 -8.16 14.37 21.02
C GLU A 337 -9.42 14.45 20.13
N GLU A 338 -10.59 14.11 20.69
CA GLU A 338 -11.86 14.21 19.97
C GLU A 338 -12.20 15.69 19.64
N ILE A 339 -11.87 16.64 20.54
CA ILE A 339 -11.98 18.09 20.27
C ILE A 339 -11.15 18.46 19.02
N LYS A 340 -9.92 18.01 18.93
CA LYS A 340 -9.03 18.28 17.77
C LYS A 340 -9.59 17.70 16.47
N ILE A 341 -10.24 16.52 16.54
CA ILE A 341 -10.92 15.93 15.39
C ILE A 341 -12.05 16.85 14.90
N TYR A 342 -12.89 17.38 15.82
CA TYR A 342 -13.94 18.31 15.46
C TYR A 342 -13.41 19.65 14.96
N GLU A 343 -12.36 20.19 15.58
CA GLU A 343 -11.68 21.41 15.10
C GLU A 343 -11.17 21.23 13.66
N LYS A 344 -10.54 20.08 13.37
CA LYS A 344 -10.11 19.75 12.03
C LYS A 344 -11.29 19.70 11.04
N LEU A 345 -12.40 19.06 11.40
CA LEU A 345 -13.58 18.97 10.55
C LEU A 345 -14.20 20.35 10.30
N LEU A 346 -14.28 21.20 11.31
CA LEU A 346 -14.78 22.57 11.16
C LEU A 346 -13.89 23.41 10.25
N ASN A 347 -12.57 23.33 10.43
CA ASN A 347 -11.59 24.06 9.62
C ASN A 347 -11.62 23.69 8.14
N HIS A 348 -12.10 22.50 7.79
CA HIS A 348 -12.25 22.03 6.41
C HIS A 348 -13.70 22.11 5.89
N SER A 349 -14.59 22.79 6.61
CA SER A 349 -15.98 22.95 6.24
C SER A 349 -16.34 24.42 5.95
N GLU A 350 -17.53 24.65 5.44
CA GLU A 350 -18.09 26.01 5.28
C GLU A 350 -18.28 26.74 6.62
N LEU A 351 -18.24 26.00 7.73
CA LEU A 351 -18.39 26.53 9.08
C LEU A 351 -17.07 27.08 9.67
N VAL A 352 -15.99 27.13 8.92
CA VAL A 352 -14.67 27.62 9.39
C VAL A 352 -14.73 29.01 10.01
N HIS A 353 -15.63 29.85 9.55
CA HIS A 353 -15.84 31.21 10.06
C HIS A 353 -17.01 31.35 11.04
N ALA A 354 -17.72 30.27 11.32
CA ALA A 354 -18.84 30.29 12.26
C ALA A 354 -18.33 30.36 13.71
N PRO A 355 -18.82 31.32 14.52
CA PRO A 355 -18.43 31.42 15.92
C PRO A 355 -18.93 30.20 16.69
N CYS A 356 -18.01 29.57 17.43
CA CYS A 356 -18.34 28.45 18.31
C CYS A 356 -18.30 28.91 19.77
N ALA A 357 -19.40 28.72 20.51
CA ALA A 357 -19.45 29.10 21.90
C ALA A 357 -18.45 28.30 22.75
N PRO A 358 -17.86 28.90 23.79
CA PRO A 358 -16.96 28.20 24.69
C PRO A 358 -17.61 26.93 25.25
N GLY A 359 -16.86 25.81 25.24
CA GLY A 359 -17.33 24.51 25.75
C GLY A 359 -18.21 23.69 24.79
N THR A 360 -18.60 24.22 23.62
CA THR A 360 -19.44 23.48 22.65
C THR A 360 -18.73 22.23 22.16
N LEU A 361 -17.48 22.32 21.71
CA LEU A 361 -16.73 21.17 21.20
C LEU A 361 -16.43 20.13 22.30
N GLU A 362 -16.19 20.60 23.53
CA GLU A 362 -16.00 19.71 24.68
C GLU A 362 -17.29 18.93 24.99
N THR A 363 -18.45 19.60 24.98
CA THR A 363 -19.75 18.96 25.22
C THR A 363 -20.07 17.95 24.12
N LEU A 364 -19.85 18.33 22.86
CA LEU A 364 -20.04 17.45 21.72
C LEU A 364 -19.12 16.21 21.81
N SER A 365 -17.85 16.41 22.15
CA SER A 365 -16.89 15.31 22.31
C SER A 365 -17.28 14.38 23.44
N ARG A 366 -17.73 14.90 24.57
CA ARG A 366 -18.24 14.09 25.70
C ARG A 366 -19.46 13.26 25.28
N PHE A 367 -20.41 13.87 24.59
CA PHE A 367 -21.59 13.17 24.09
C PHE A 367 -21.22 12.04 23.12
N SER A 368 -20.38 12.34 22.13
CA SER A 368 -19.90 11.34 21.16
C SER A 368 -19.18 10.16 21.82
N ILE A 369 -18.30 10.44 22.78
CA ILE A 369 -17.58 9.39 23.51
C ILE A 369 -18.56 8.53 24.31
N LEU A 370 -19.48 9.15 25.05
CA LEU A 370 -20.49 8.41 25.84
C LEU A 370 -21.38 7.54 24.97
N SER A 371 -21.78 8.02 23.78
CA SER A 371 -22.59 7.24 22.84
C SER A 371 -21.88 6.01 22.25
N ARG A 372 -20.54 5.98 22.29
CA ARG A 372 -19.71 4.89 21.79
C ARG A 372 -19.35 3.85 22.87
N LEU A 373 -19.60 4.17 24.15
CA LEU A 373 -19.37 3.23 25.24
C LEU A 373 -20.42 2.13 25.22
N LYS A 374 -19.98 0.89 25.38
CA LYS A 374 -20.83 -0.28 25.58
C LYS A 374 -20.86 -0.61 27.07
N GLU A 375 -21.91 -1.28 27.51
CA GLU A 375 -21.90 -1.88 28.83
C GLU A 375 -20.74 -2.89 28.93
N PRO A 376 -20.02 -2.94 30.07
CA PRO A 376 -18.94 -3.89 30.24
C PRO A 376 -19.46 -5.31 30.14
N GLU A 377 -19.00 -6.06 29.16
CA GLU A 377 -19.23 -7.49 29.08
C GLU A 377 -18.42 -8.17 30.20
N ASN A 378 -19.11 -8.67 31.21
CA ASN A 378 -18.56 -9.42 32.35
C ASN A 378 -17.56 -8.65 33.24
N SER A 379 -18.06 -7.85 34.13
CA SER A 379 -17.42 -7.66 35.41
C SER A 379 -17.89 -8.75 36.38
N SER A 380 -17.45 -9.99 36.20
CA SER A 380 -17.43 -10.92 37.32
C SER A 380 -16.26 -10.53 38.21
N ILE A 381 -16.52 -9.69 39.20
CA ILE A 381 -15.67 -9.57 40.38
C ILE A 381 -15.94 -10.80 41.26
#